data_5edd73a0cf3a5b75a274862978f1113e
#
_entry.id   5edd73a0cf3a5b75a274862978f1113e
#
_cell.length_a   1.000
_cell.length_b   1.000
_cell.length_c   1.000
_cell.angle_alpha   90.00
_cell.angle_beta   90.00
_cell.angle_gamma   90.00
#
_symmetry.space_group_name_H-M   'P 1'
#
loop_
_entity.id
_entity.type
_entity.pdbx_description
1 polymer ?
#
loop_
_entity_poly.entity_id
_entity_poly.type
_entity_poly.pdbx_seq_one_letter_code
_entity_poly.pdbx_strand_id
1 'polypeptide(L)'
;MLRYVARRLLQMVPVFFGATLLIYAMVFALPGDPIAALGGQRSLSPEVIDQIKASYHLDKPFIVQYLLYLKGLFTLDLGQSLRGTESVLDVLVRAYPITIKLSLMALAFEAIAGIGFGLIAGVRKGGWFDATVLVLSLVVIAVPTFVIGFVLQFIVGVRLGWLPVTAGESPGFTELLMPAVVLGAVSFAYVLRLTRTEVAENLTADHVRTARAKGLSGGRVMIVHVLRNSLVPVVTFLGCLLYTSDAADE
;
A
#
# COMPACT_ATOMS: atom_id res chain seq x y z
N MET A 1 -2.87 -15.60 26.11
CA MET A 1 -2.04 -15.10 25.01
C MET A 1 -1.60 -16.22 24.07
N LEU A 2 -0.82 -17.23 24.55
CA LEU A 2 -0.28 -18.32 23.72
C LEU A 2 -1.37 -19.10 22.95
N ARG A 3 -2.48 -19.44 23.61
CA ARG A 3 -3.62 -20.16 22.99
C ARG A 3 -4.31 -19.36 21.88
N TYR A 4 -4.34 -18.03 22.00
CA TYR A 4 -4.87 -17.14 20.95
C TYR A 4 -3.94 -17.12 19.74
N VAL A 5 -2.63 -16.95 19.96
CA VAL A 5 -1.61 -16.95 18.92
C VAL A 5 -1.61 -18.28 18.16
N ALA A 6 -1.59 -19.42 18.90
CA ALA A 6 -1.64 -20.75 18.30
C ALA A 6 -2.89 -20.95 17.44
N ARG A 7 -4.07 -20.50 17.91
CA ARG A 7 -5.31 -20.60 17.13
C ARG A 7 -5.24 -19.75 15.86
N ARG A 8 -4.64 -18.55 15.92
CA ARG A 8 -4.46 -17.68 14.75
C ARG A 8 -3.51 -18.30 13.72
N LEU A 9 -2.38 -18.84 14.18
CA LEU A 9 -1.45 -19.55 13.31
C LEU A 9 -2.10 -20.76 12.61
N LEU A 10 -2.89 -21.55 13.36
CA LEU A 10 -3.65 -22.67 12.77
C LEU A 10 -4.68 -22.21 11.74
N GLN A 11 -5.30 -21.05 11.93
CA GLN A 11 -6.24 -20.45 10.97
C GLN A 11 -5.54 -19.93 9.70
N MET A 12 -4.27 -19.54 9.78
CA MET A 12 -3.49 -19.10 8.61
C MET A 12 -3.17 -20.26 7.66
N VAL A 13 -3.04 -21.49 8.18
CA VAL A 13 -2.71 -22.67 7.37
C VAL A 13 -3.73 -22.92 6.25
N PRO A 14 -5.04 -23.10 6.52
CA PRO A 14 -6.02 -23.30 5.45
C PRO A 14 -6.14 -22.08 4.52
N VAL A 15 -5.97 -20.87 5.02
CA VAL A 15 -5.98 -19.66 4.19
C VAL A 15 -4.79 -19.66 3.22
N PHE A 16 -3.58 -19.97 3.71
CA PHE A 16 -2.38 -20.08 2.86
C PHE A 16 -2.55 -21.09 1.75
N PHE A 17 -2.95 -22.33 2.08
CA PHE A 17 -3.14 -23.37 1.07
C PHE A 17 -4.31 -23.07 0.13
N GLY A 18 -5.40 -22.48 0.65
CA GLY A 18 -6.53 -22.08 -0.17
C GLY A 18 -6.18 -20.97 -1.15
N ALA A 19 -5.50 -19.94 -0.70
CA ALA A 19 -5.06 -18.82 -1.54
C ALA A 19 -4.05 -19.27 -2.61
N THR A 20 -3.01 -20.01 -2.22
CA THR A 20 -2.01 -20.51 -3.17
C THR A 20 -2.60 -21.47 -4.19
N LEU A 21 -3.53 -22.35 -3.79
CA LEU A 21 -4.23 -23.25 -4.71
C LEU A 21 -5.11 -22.47 -5.69
N LEU A 22 -5.83 -21.44 -5.19
CA LEU A 22 -6.70 -20.63 -6.02
C LEU A 22 -5.89 -19.85 -7.05
N ILE A 23 -4.81 -19.17 -6.62
CA ILE A 23 -3.91 -18.44 -7.53
C ILE A 23 -3.31 -19.40 -8.56
N TYR A 24 -2.80 -20.54 -8.12
CA TYR A 24 -2.22 -21.54 -9.02
C TYR A 24 -3.24 -22.04 -10.05
N ALA A 25 -4.47 -22.35 -9.60
CA ALA A 25 -5.56 -22.77 -10.48
C ALA A 25 -5.97 -21.66 -11.48
N MET A 26 -6.01 -20.40 -11.05
CA MET A 26 -6.32 -19.29 -11.95
C MET A 26 -5.28 -19.11 -13.06
N VAL A 27 -4.01 -19.42 -12.79
CA VAL A 27 -2.94 -19.28 -13.78
C VAL A 27 -2.89 -20.50 -14.71
N PHE A 28 -3.02 -21.71 -14.19
CA PHE A 28 -2.71 -22.93 -14.94
C PHE A 28 -3.91 -23.85 -15.24
N ALA A 29 -5.07 -23.66 -14.60
CA ALA A 29 -6.26 -24.48 -14.84
C ALA A 29 -7.31 -23.79 -15.74
N LEU A 30 -7.19 -22.47 -15.97
CA LEU A 30 -8.08 -21.76 -16.89
C LEU A 30 -7.80 -22.14 -18.35
N PRO A 31 -8.85 -22.22 -19.19
CA PRO A 31 -8.68 -22.49 -20.61
C PRO A 31 -7.89 -21.38 -21.29
N GLY A 32 -6.73 -21.72 -21.79
CA GLY A 32 -5.74 -20.86 -22.44
C GLY A 32 -4.36 -21.46 -22.24
N ASP A 33 -3.47 -21.30 -23.20
CA ASP A 33 -2.07 -21.72 -23.02
C ASP A 33 -1.31 -20.50 -22.43
N PRO A 34 -0.97 -20.51 -21.12
CA PRO A 34 -0.26 -19.41 -20.50
C PRO A 34 1.09 -19.15 -21.15
N ILE A 35 1.67 -20.16 -21.80
CA ILE A 35 2.94 -20.07 -22.53
C ILE A 35 2.72 -19.39 -23.88
N ALA A 36 1.62 -19.70 -24.58
CA ALA A 36 1.27 -19.02 -25.82
C ALA A 36 1.03 -17.52 -25.59
N ALA A 37 0.44 -17.15 -24.45
CA ALA A 37 0.26 -15.75 -24.06
C ALA A 37 1.58 -15.00 -23.84
N LEU A 38 2.67 -15.68 -23.47
CA LEU A 38 4.01 -15.10 -23.31
C LEU A 38 4.69 -14.78 -24.64
N GLY A 39 4.37 -15.51 -25.69
CA GLY A 39 4.91 -15.26 -27.03
C GLY A 39 4.44 -13.95 -27.66
N GLY A 40 3.36 -13.36 -27.13
CA GLY A 40 2.77 -12.13 -27.66
C GLY A 40 2.43 -12.27 -29.15
N GLN A 41 2.88 -11.32 -29.96
CA GLN A 41 2.70 -11.37 -31.43
C GLN A 41 3.70 -12.26 -32.17
N ARG A 42 4.74 -12.79 -31.49
CA ARG A 42 5.69 -13.76 -32.07
C ARG A 42 5.36 -15.13 -31.54
N SER A 43 4.96 -16.03 -32.46
CA SER A 43 4.80 -17.46 -32.13
C SER A 43 6.17 -18.02 -31.71
N LEU A 44 6.24 -18.56 -30.49
CA LEU A 44 7.40 -19.32 -30.03
C LEU A 44 7.51 -20.62 -30.85
N SER A 45 8.74 -21.10 -31.10
CA SER A 45 8.89 -22.40 -31.75
C SER A 45 8.35 -23.52 -30.86
N PRO A 46 7.81 -24.62 -31.43
CA PRO A 46 7.28 -25.74 -30.66
C PRO A 46 8.29 -26.29 -29.65
N GLU A 47 9.57 -26.35 -30.01
CA GLU A 47 10.65 -26.83 -29.13
C GLU A 47 10.83 -25.94 -27.89
N VAL A 48 10.72 -24.61 -28.04
CA VAL A 48 10.80 -23.66 -26.92
C VAL A 48 9.58 -23.78 -26.02
N ILE A 49 8.40 -23.98 -26.59
CA ILE A 49 7.17 -24.22 -25.84
C ILE A 49 7.30 -25.49 -25.00
N ASP A 50 7.80 -26.56 -25.57
CA ASP A 50 7.99 -27.84 -24.86
C ASP A 50 9.05 -27.74 -23.77
N GLN A 51 10.14 -27.03 -24.00
CA GLN A 51 11.15 -26.74 -22.97
C GLN A 51 10.55 -25.93 -21.79
N ILE A 52 9.75 -24.92 -22.07
CA ILE A 52 9.08 -24.12 -21.05
C ILE A 52 8.08 -25.01 -20.28
N LYS A 53 7.26 -25.82 -20.98
CA LYS A 53 6.34 -26.76 -20.34
C LYS A 53 7.02 -27.73 -19.41
N ALA A 54 8.16 -28.29 -19.84
CA ALA A 54 8.96 -29.21 -19.02
C ALA A 54 9.56 -28.49 -17.80
N SER A 55 10.09 -27.27 -17.96
CA SER A 55 10.70 -26.52 -16.85
C SER A 55 9.69 -26.11 -15.76
N TYR A 56 8.44 -25.85 -16.13
CA TYR A 56 7.34 -25.56 -15.20
C TYR A 56 6.55 -26.80 -14.79
N HIS A 57 6.96 -28.00 -15.23
CA HIS A 57 6.30 -29.29 -14.93
C HIS A 57 4.83 -29.33 -15.37
N LEU A 58 4.47 -28.60 -16.43
CA LEU A 58 3.10 -28.53 -16.94
C LEU A 58 2.66 -29.80 -17.66
N ASP A 59 3.58 -30.74 -17.88
CA ASP A 59 3.36 -32.12 -18.39
C ASP A 59 2.74 -33.04 -17.35
N LYS A 60 2.72 -32.67 -16.06
CA LYS A 60 2.25 -33.51 -14.95
C LYS A 60 0.78 -33.26 -14.62
N PRO A 61 0.09 -34.17 -13.89
CA PRO A 61 -1.24 -33.92 -13.37
C PRO A 61 -1.28 -32.67 -12.47
N PHE A 62 -2.36 -31.90 -12.52
CA PHE A 62 -2.52 -30.61 -11.80
C PHE A 62 -2.12 -30.68 -10.32
N ILE A 63 -2.52 -31.74 -9.60
CA ILE A 63 -2.19 -31.90 -8.18
C ILE A 63 -0.68 -32.03 -7.98
N VAL A 64 0.02 -32.74 -8.87
CA VAL A 64 1.48 -32.92 -8.80
C VAL A 64 2.19 -31.60 -9.09
N GLN A 65 1.71 -30.86 -10.08
CA GLN A 65 2.21 -29.51 -10.39
C GLN A 65 2.10 -28.59 -9.17
N TYR A 66 0.92 -28.54 -8.52
CA TYR A 66 0.69 -27.74 -7.34
C TYR A 66 1.60 -28.12 -6.16
N LEU A 67 1.80 -29.44 -5.93
CA LEU A 67 2.72 -29.90 -4.87
C LEU A 67 4.18 -29.52 -5.15
N LEU A 68 4.62 -29.55 -6.41
CA LEU A 68 5.95 -29.09 -6.82
C LEU A 68 6.09 -27.56 -6.65
N TYR A 69 5.06 -26.81 -6.99
CA TYR A 69 5.00 -25.37 -6.71
C TYR A 69 5.13 -25.07 -5.21
N LEU A 70 4.36 -25.77 -4.37
CA LEU A 70 4.48 -25.62 -2.91
C LEU A 70 5.87 -25.98 -2.40
N LYS A 71 6.46 -27.05 -2.91
CA LYS A 71 7.84 -27.43 -2.56
C LYS A 71 8.81 -26.29 -2.92
N GLY A 72 8.72 -25.74 -4.13
CA GLY A 72 9.52 -24.59 -4.55
C GLY A 72 9.34 -23.39 -3.64
N LEU A 73 8.10 -23.07 -3.25
CA LEU A 73 7.80 -21.97 -2.34
C LEU A 73 8.47 -22.14 -0.97
N PHE A 74 8.47 -23.35 -0.40
CA PHE A 74 9.11 -23.63 0.88
C PHE A 74 10.64 -23.75 0.80
N THR A 75 11.19 -24.08 -0.37
CA THR A 75 12.64 -24.17 -0.58
C THR A 75 13.24 -22.87 -1.15
N LEU A 76 12.40 -21.83 -1.37
CA LEU A 76 12.77 -20.57 -2.03
C LEU A 76 13.29 -20.78 -3.46
N ASP A 77 12.97 -21.90 -4.08
CA ASP A 77 13.17 -22.15 -5.50
C ASP A 77 11.91 -21.78 -6.27
N LEU A 78 11.76 -20.48 -6.53
CA LEU A 78 10.58 -19.91 -7.19
C LEU A 78 10.63 -20.01 -8.72
N GLY A 79 11.68 -20.63 -9.25
CA GLY A 79 11.89 -20.76 -10.69
C GLY A 79 12.35 -19.45 -11.34
N GLN A 80 12.22 -19.42 -12.67
CA GLN A 80 12.60 -18.27 -13.48
C GLN A 80 11.39 -17.41 -13.84
N SER A 81 11.59 -16.14 -14.08
CA SER A 81 10.56 -15.21 -14.52
C SER A 81 10.07 -15.59 -15.93
N LEU A 82 8.76 -15.63 -16.13
CA LEU A 82 8.15 -15.86 -17.43
C LEU A 82 8.47 -14.78 -18.49
N ARG A 83 8.88 -13.60 -18.06
CA ARG A 83 9.21 -12.46 -18.93
C ARG A 83 10.70 -12.24 -19.14
N GLY A 84 11.56 -13.08 -18.57
CA GLY A 84 13.01 -12.92 -18.65
C GLY A 84 13.76 -14.19 -18.22
N THR A 85 15.09 -14.09 -18.19
CA THR A 85 15.98 -15.18 -17.75
C THR A 85 16.39 -15.04 -16.26
N GLU A 86 15.83 -14.06 -15.56
CA GLU A 86 16.16 -13.80 -14.16
C GLU A 86 15.37 -14.74 -13.23
N SER A 87 16.00 -15.12 -12.12
CA SER A 87 15.31 -15.83 -11.04
C SER A 87 14.19 -14.96 -10.42
N VAL A 88 13.02 -15.53 -10.17
CA VAL A 88 11.93 -14.85 -9.47
C VAL A 88 12.39 -14.37 -8.09
N LEU A 89 13.23 -15.15 -7.40
CA LEU A 89 13.76 -14.77 -6.09
C LEU A 89 14.61 -13.50 -6.19
N ASP A 90 15.48 -13.37 -7.21
CA ASP A 90 16.32 -12.19 -7.39
C ASP A 90 15.49 -10.94 -7.68
N VAL A 91 14.44 -11.09 -8.51
CA VAL A 91 13.48 -9.99 -8.76
C VAL A 91 12.79 -9.56 -7.46
N LEU A 92 12.32 -10.49 -6.64
CA LEU A 92 11.69 -10.19 -5.36
C LEU A 92 12.66 -9.51 -4.38
N VAL A 93 13.87 -10.07 -4.21
CA VAL A 93 14.88 -9.49 -3.30
C VAL A 93 15.25 -8.07 -3.71
N ARG A 94 15.24 -7.75 -5.00
CA ARG A 94 15.50 -6.40 -5.52
C ARG A 94 14.30 -5.47 -5.34
N ALA A 95 13.08 -5.95 -5.62
CA ALA A 95 11.87 -5.14 -5.59
C ALA A 95 11.34 -4.86 -4.16
N TYR A 96 11.40 -5.85 -3.28
CA TYR A 96 10.84 -5.73 -1.92
C TYR A 96 11.38 -4.56 -1.10
N PRO A 97 12.70 -4.31 -1.03
CA PRO A 97 13.23 -3.17 -0.28
C PRO A 97 12.74 -1.83 -0.82
N ILE A 98 12.58 -1.72 -2.15
CA ILE A 98 12.09 -0.51 -2.82
C ILE A 98 10.62 -0.28 -2.45
N THR A 99 9.81 -1.32 -2.52
CA THR A 99 8.38 -1.27 -2.16
C THR A 99 8.18 -0.91 -0.69
N ILE A 100 8.92 -1.53 0.23
CA ILE A 100 8.88 -1.19 1.67
C ILE A 100 9.25 0.28 1.88
N LYS A 101 10.32 0.75 1.24
CA LYS A 101 10.76 2.14 1.35
C LYS A 101 9.71 3.11 0.83
N LEU A 102 9.11 2.81 -0.33
CA LEU A 102 8.04 3.60 -0.93
C LEU A 102 6.80 3.65 -0.02
N SER A 103 6.37 2.50 0.50
CA SER A 103 5.20 2.41 1.39
C SER A 103 5.42 3.17 2.70
N LEU A 104 6.61 3.06 3.30
CA LEU A 104 6.94 3.83 4.51
C LEU A 104 6.99 5.34 4.25
N MET A 105 7.48 5.77 3.08
CA MET A 105 7.48 7.17 2.70
C MET A 105 6.06 7.70 2.45
N ALA A 106 5.21 6.92 1.79
CA ALA A 106 3.80 7.26 1.59
C ALA A 106 3.05 7.35 2.93
N LEU A 107 3.24 6.36 3.82
CA LEU A 107 2.66 6.36 5.17
C LEU A 107 3.13 7.57 5.99
N ALA A 108 4.41 7.93 5.92
CA ALA A 108 4.94 9.09 6.61
C ALA A 108 4.32 10.39 6.07
N PHE A 109 4.19 10.51 4.75
CA PHE A 109 3.55 11.66 4.12
C PHE A 109 2.08 11.81 4.54
N GLU A 110 1.27 10.75 4.41
CA GLU A 110 -0.16 10.79 4.75
C GLU A 110 -0.39 11.02 6.24
N ALA A 111 0.44 10.43 7.12
CA ALA A 111 0.35 10.62 8.55
C ALA A 111 0.71 12.06 8.94
N ILE A 112 1.87 12.55 8.53
CA ILE A 112 2.36 13.88 8.92
C ILE A 112 1.47 14.98 8.34
N ALA A 113 1.23 14.93 7.04
CA ALA A 113 0.42 15.95 6.37
C ALA A 113 -1.07 15.83 6.76
N GLY A 114 -1.62 14.61 6.77
CA GLY A 114 -3.03 14.37 7.09
C GLY A 114 -3.39 14.76 8.52
N ILE A 115 -2.58 14.35 9.50
CA ILE A 115 -2.76 14.75 10.90
C ILE A 115 -2.54 16.27 11.05
N GLY A 116 -1.49 16.82 10.44
CA GLY A 116 -1.18 18.24 10.54
C GLY A 116 -2.29 19.15 10.01
N PHE A 117 -2.71 18.94 8.76
CA PHE A 117 -3.79 19.70 8.16
C PHE A 117 -5.14 19.40 8.82
N GLY A 118 -5.42 18.15 9.18
CA GLY A 118 -6.63 17.76 9.88
C GLY A 118 -6.75 18.41 11.26
N LEU A 119 -5.65 18.48 12.03
CA LEU A 119 -5.60 19.17 13.33
C LEU A 119 -5.93 20.65 13.19
N ILE A 120 -5.26 21.36 12.26
CA ILE A 120 -5.51 22.79 12.04
C ILE A 120 -6.95 23.04 11.60
N ALA A 121 -7.47 22.22 10.68
CA ALA A 121 -8.84 22.33 10.21
C ALA A 121 -9.86 22.02 11.31
N GLY A 122 -9.62 21.01 12.13
CA GLY A 122 -10.48 20.65 13.27
C GLY A 122 -10.55 21.74 14.35
N VAL A 123 -9.41 22.37 14.68
CA VAL A 123 -9.35 23.50 15.62
C VAL A 123 -10.08 24.73 15.06
N ARG A 124 -10.00 24.95 13.74
CA ARG A 124 -10.62 26.08 13.03
C ARG A 124 -11.93 25.71 12.34
N LYS A 125 -12.66 24.75 12.89
CA LYS A 125 -13.92 24.25 12.32
C LYS A 125 -14.86 25.39 11.94
N GLY A 126 -15.39 25.36 10.70
CA GLY A 126 -16.28 26.37 10.14
C GLY A 126 -15.58 27.60 9.58
N GLY A 127 -14.23 27.68 9.67
CA GLY A 127 -13.46 28.75 9.05
C GLY A 127 -13.13 28.48 7.58
N TRP A 128 -12.60 29.51 6.88
CA TRP A 128 -12.22 29.39 5.47
C TRP A 128 -11.17 28.30 5.22
N PHE A 129 -10.21 28.13 6.15
CA PHE A 129 -9.18 27.09 6.04
C PHE A 129 -9.79 25.69 6.08
N ASP A 130 -10.72 25.45 7.03
CA ASP A 130 -11.46 24.19 7.13
C ASP A 130 -12.21 23.89 5.84
N ALA A 131 -12.96 24.86 5.32
CA ALA A 131 -13.69 24.72 4.06
C ALA A 131 -12.78 24.41 2.87
N THR A 132 -11.67 25.15 2.74
CA THR A 132 -10.70 24.97 1.64
C THR A 132 -10.07 23.59 1.69
N VAL A 133 -9.60 23.15 2.84
CA VAL A 133 -8.93 21.87 3.02
C VAL A 133 -9.90 20.70 2.76
N LEU A 134 -11.16 20.81 3.19
CA LEU A 134 -12.19 19.83 2.89
C LEU A 134 -12.49 19.74 1.38
N VAL A 135 -12.63 20.87 0.70
CA VAL A 135 -12.86 20.88 -0.77
C VAL A 135 -11.67 20.28 -1.50
N LEU A 136 -10.43 20.66 -1.14
CA LEU A 136 -9.23 20.07 -1.75
C LEU A 136 -9.14 18.56 -1.51
N SER A 137 -9.50 18.08 -0.31
CA SER A 137 -9.52 16.64 -0.03
C SER A 137 -10.53 15.90 -0.90
N LEU A 138 -11.69 16.50 -1.19
CA LEU A 138 -12.68 15.93 -2.11
C LEU A 138 -12.16 15.87 -3.55
N VAL A 139 -11.47 16.91 -4.00
CA VAL A 139 -10.84 16.94 -5.33
C VAL A 139 -9.80 15.82 -5.45
N VAL A 140 -8.94 15.65 -4.44
CA VAL A 140 -7.93 14.57 -4.44
C VAL A 140 -8.59 13.19 -4.54
N ILE A 141 -9.69 12.94 -3.81
CA ILE A 141 -10.41 11.65 -3.87
C ILE A 141 -11.11 11.44 -5.22
N ALA A 142 -11.64 12.53 -5.82
CA ALA A 142 -12.37 12.46 -7.08
C ALA A 142 -11.47 12.26 -8.32
N VAL A 143 -10.21 12.67 -8.24
CA VAL A 143 -9.26 12.56 -9.36
C VAL A 143 -8.60 11.18 -9.34
N PRO A 144 -8.58 10.44 -10.45
CA PRO A 144 -7.86 9.18 -10.53
C PRO A 144 -6.37 9.35 -10.18
N THR A 145 -5.81 8.43 -9.40
CA THR A 145 -4.46 8.51 -8.84
C THR A 145 -3.38 8.70 -9.94
N PHE A 146 -3.53 8.02 -11.08
CA PHE A 146 -2.59 8.18 -12.19
C PHE A 146 -2.60 9.60 -12.77
N VAL A 147 -3.74 10.30 -12.77
CA VAL A 147 -3.83 11.70 -13.22
C VAL A 147 -3.07 12.61 -12.25
N ILE A 148 -3.22 12.39 -10.94
CA ILE A 148 -2.44 13.10 -9.91
C ILE A 148 -0.95 12.89 -10.17
N GLY A 149 -0.55 11.63 -10.46
CA GLY A 149 0.82 11.27 -10.80
C GLY A 149 1.36 12.03 -12.01
N PHE A 150 0.64 12.01 -13.12
CA PHE A 150 1.05 12.73 -14.35
C PHE A 150 1.13 14.24 -14.15
N VAL A 151 0.17 14.84 -13.46
CA VAL A 151 0.17 16.29 -13.16
C VAL A 151 1.37 16.65 -12.28
N LEU A 152 1.62 15.85 -11.23
CA LEU A 152 2.75 16.08 -10.33
C LEU A 152 4.10 15.92 -11.08
N GLN A 153 4.23 14.85 -11.88
CA GLN A 153 5.41 14.60 -12.71
C GLN A 153 5.66 15.74 -13.72
N PHE A 154 4.61 16.24 -14.37
CA PHE A 154 4.72 17.34 -15.31
C PHE A 154 5.10 18.66 -14.63
N ILE A 155 4.41 19.01 -13.53
CA ILE A 155 4.65 20.29 -12.85
C ILE A 155 5.99 20.27 -12.10
N VAL A 156 6.20 19.28 -11.21
CA VAL A 156 7.34 19.25 -10.30
C VAL A 156 8.59 18.70 -10.99
N GLY A 157 8.43 17.67 -11.82
CA GLY A 157 9.55 17.04 -12.50
C GLY A 157 9.99 17.78 -13.75
N VAL A 158 9.05 18.06 -14.70
CA VAL A 158 9.41 18.62 -16.00
C VAL A 158 9.49 20.16 -15.95
N ARG A 159 8.44 20.84 -15.43
CA ARG A 159 8.39 22.30 -15.46
C ARG A 159 9.31 22.97 -14.44
N LEU A 160 9.30 22.50 -13.21
CA LEU A 160 10.08 23.07 -12.10
C LEU A 160 11.48 22.44 -11.99
N GLY A 161 11.65 21.20 -12.47
CA GLY A 161 12.93 20.47 -12.37
C GLY A 161 13.38 20.18 -10.93
N TRP A 162 12.44 20.17 -9.96
CA TRP A 162 12.77 20.00 -8.54
C TRP A 162 13.04 18.53 -8.17
N LEU A 163 12.35 17.60 -8.81
CA LEU A 163 12.46 16.18 -8.53
C LEU A 163 12.64 15.39 -9.84
N PRO A 164 13.32 14.23 -9.80
CA PRO A 164 13.49 13.37 -10.95
C PRO A 164 12.15 12.86 -11.50
N VAL A 165 12.02 12.82 -12.81
CA VAL A 165 10.79 12.38 -13.51
C VAL A 165 10.64 10.86 -13.48
N THR A 166 11.77 10.12 -13.45
CA THR A 166 11.81 8.67 -13.48
C THR A 166 12.69 8.14 -12.36
N ALA A 167 12.31 6.97 -11.85
CA ALA A 167 13.13 6.23 -10.89
C ALA A 167 14.01 5.23 -11.65
N GLY A 168 15.27 5.08 -11.23
CA GLY A 168 16.20 4.07 -11.73
C GLY A 168 15.95 2.70 -11.09
N GLU A 169 16.86 1.73 -11.39
CA GLU A 169 16.78 0.38 -10.82
C GLU A 169 17.01 0.33 -9.29
N SER A 170 17.72 1.31 -8.75
CA SER A 170 17.99 1.45 -7.32
C SER A 170 17.66 2.86 -6.85
N PRO A 171 16.36 3.20 -6.75
CA PRO A 171 15.91 4.57 -6.52
C PRO A 171 16.32 5.09 -5.15
N GLY A 172 16.84 6.32 -5.17
CA GLY A 172 17.14 7.10 -3.97
C GLY A 172 15.87 7.68 -3.33
N PHE A 173 16.06 8.42 -2.23
CA PHE A 173 14.95 9.05 -1.51
C PHE A 173 14.21 10.07 -2.39
N THR A 174 14.93 10.91 -3.13
CA THR A 174 14.37 11.96 -3.99
C THR A 174 13.56 11.42 -5.16
N GLU A 175 13.98 10.28 -5.71
CA GLU A 175 13.28 9.60 -6.82
C GLU A 175 11.97 8.95 -6.37
N LEU A 176 11.91 8.50 -5.12
CA LEU A 176 10.70 7.90 -4.53
C LEU A 176 9.74 8.94 -3.95
N LEU A 177 10.13 10.21 -3.81
CA LEU A 177 9.31 11.21 -3.14
C LEU A 177 8.00 11.50 -3.90
N MET A 178 8.06 11.71 -5.21
CA MET A 178 6.84 11.93 -6.01
C MET A 178 5.92 10.70 -6.01
N PRO A 179 6.40 9.48 -6.31
CA PRO A 179 5.58 8.28 -6.19
C PRO A 179 4.96 8.09 -4.80
N ALA A 180 5.72 8.38 -3.72
CA ALA A 180 5.21 8.29 -2.36
C ALA A 180 4.07 9.27 -2.07
N VAL A 181 4.18 10.51 -2.55
CA VAL A 181 3.11 11.51 -2.44
C VAL A 181 1.86 11.08 -3.23
N VAL A 182 2.04 10.54 -4.43
CA VAL A 182 0.93 10.06 -5.27
C VAL A 182 0.24 8.87 -4.62
N LEU A 183 1.00 7.90 -4.12
CA LEU A 183 0.49 6.71 -3.44
C LEU A 183 -0.29 7.10 -2.17
N GLY A 184 0.27 7.99 -1.36
CA GLY A 184 -0.35 8.47 -0.13
C GLY A 184 -1.45 9.53 -0.32
N ALA A 185 -1.67 10.06 -1.52
CA ALA A 185 -2.58 11.21 -1.73
C ALA A 185 -4.03 10.92 -1.34
N VAL A 186 -4.56 9.77 -1.72
CA VAL A 186 -5.95 9.39 -1.41
C VAL A 186 -6.10 9.13 0.09
N SER A 187 -5.19 8.35 0.67
CA SER A 187 -5.18 8.04 2.10
C SER A 187 -4.96 9.29 2.94
N PHE A 188 -4.10 10.21 2.51
CA PHE A 188 -3.93 11.53 3.11
C PHE A 188 -5.26 12.27 3.26
N ALA A 189 -6.09 12.28 2.22
CA ALA A 189 -7.38 12.95 2.26
C ALA A 189 -8.35 12.32 3.29
N TYR A 190 -8.31 10.99 3.44
CA TYR A 190 -9.06 10.28 4.48
C TYR A 190 -8.53 10.60 5.89
N VAL A 191 -7.21 10.49 6.11
CA VAL A 191 -6.55 10.80 7.40
C VAL A 191 -6.84 12.23 7.82
N LEU A 192 -6.76 13.18 6.90
CA LEU A 192 -7.07 14.59 7.13
C LEU A 192 -8.51 14.77 7.64
N ARG A 193 -9.49 14.20 6.93
CA ARG A 193 -10.90 14.34 7.29
C ARG A 193 -11.23 13.64 8.60
N LEU A 194 -10.66 12.46 8.83
CA LEU A 194 -10.82 11.73 10.08
C LEU A 194 -10.24 12.53 11.25
N THR A 195 -8.99 12.99 11.14
CA THR A 195 -8.35 13.82 12.17
C THR A 195 -9.15 15.09 12.45
N ARG A 196 -9.59 15.78 11.41
CA ARG A 196 -10.41 16.99 11.53
C ARG A 196 -11.71 16.73 12.31
N THR A 197 -12.40 15.65 12.02
CA THR A 197 -13.66 15.28 12.68
C THR A 197 -13.41 14.96 14.15
N GLU A 198 -12.48 14.09 14.43
CA GLU A 198 -12.10 13.69 15.78
C GLU A 198 -11.64 14.86 16.65
N VAL A 199 -10.83 15.78 16.09
CA VAL A 199 -10.38 16.96 16.81
C VAL A 199 -11.55 17.90 17.13
N ALA A 200 -12.43 18.13 16.15
CA ALA A 200 -13.58 19.01 16.32
C ALA A 200 -14.58 18.47 17.38
N GLU A 201 -14.77 17.17 17.44
CA GLU A 201 -15.63 16.53 18.44
C GLU A 201 -14.99 16.55 19.84
N ASN A 202 -13.72 16.16 19.94
CA ASN A 202 -13.02 16.14 21.22
C ASN A 202 -12.87 17.55 21.85
N LEU A 203 -12.78 18.62 21.06
CA LEU A 203 -12.74 19.98 21.57
C LEU A 203 -13.94 20.40 22.40
N THR A 204 -15.09 19.80 22.14
CA THR A 204 -16.38 20.07 22.83
C THR A 204 -16.74 19.02 23.87
N ALA A 205 -15.95 17.96 24.00
CA ALA A 205 -16.20 16.83 24.91
C ALA A 205 -16.08 17.24 26.39
N ASP A 206 -16.83 16.56 27.26
CA ASP A 206 -16.94 16.88 28.70
C ASP A 206 -15.59 16.77 29.44
N HIS A 207 -14.73 15.83 29.03
CA HIS A 207 -13.39 15.70 29.63
C HIS A 207 -12.51 16.93 29.33
N VAL A 208 -12.69 17.57 28.16
CA VAL A 208 -11.98 18.81 27.80
C VAL A 208 -12.55 20.00 28.57
N ARG A 209 -13.90 20.07 28.73
CA ARG A 209 -14.54 21.08 29.58
C ARG A 209 -14.06 20.99 31.02
N THR A 210 -13.99 19.78 31.55
CA THR A 210 -13.47 19.52 32.91
C THR A 210 -12.02 19.95 33.06
N ALA A 211 -11.17 19.64 32.07
CA ALA A 211 -9.76 20.04 32.08
C ALA A 211 -9.59 21.56 32.08
N ARG A 212 -10.40 22.28 31.30
CA ARG A 212 -10.42 23.75 31.30
C ARG A 212 -10.92 24.32 32.64
N ALA A 213 -11.99 23.74 33.22
CA ALA A 213 -12.51 24.14 34.50
C ALA A 213 -11.50 23.98 35.65
N LYS A 214 -10.58 22.99 35.54
CA LYS A 214 -9.46 22.79 36.45
C LYS A 214 -8.30 23.77 36.23
N GLY A 215 -8.41 24.72 35.33
CA GLY A 215 -7.40 25.75 35.07
C GLY A 215 -6.18 25.25 34.27
N LEU A 216 -6.27 24.14 33.57
CA LEU A 216 -5.18 23.66 32.71
C LEU A 216 -4.96 24.63 31.53
N SER A 217 -3.68 24.87 31.20
CA SER A 217 -3.31 25.73 30.06
C SER A 217 -3.83 25.17 28.73
N GLY A 218 -4.20 26.04 27.79
CA GLY A 218 -4.76 25.68 26.51
C GLY A 218 -3.89 24.71 25.70
N GLY A 219 -2.56 24.86 25.74
CA GLY A 219 -1.61 23.96 25.10
C GLY A 219 -1.66 22.55 25.72
N ARG A 220 -1.71 22.44 27.05
CA ARG A 220 -1.81 21.16 27.75
C ARG A 220 -3.15 20.48 27.46
N VAL A 221 -4.25 21.22 27.43
CA VAL A 221 -5.56 20.71 27.06
C VAL A 221 -5.52 20.17 25.64
N MET A 222 -4.92 20.91 24.69
CA MET A 222 -4.82 20.51 23.29
C MET A 222 -4.02 19.22 23.13
N ILE A 223 -2.82 19.14 23.68
CA ILE A 223 -1.93 17.99 23.45
C ILE A 223 -2.40 16.75 24.20
N VAL A 224 -2.74 16.90 25.49
CA VAL A 224 -3.00 15.75 26.37
C VAL A 224 -4.45 15.27 26.30
N HIS A 225 -5.40 16.19 26.16
CA HIS A 225 -6.83 15.82 26.24
C HIS A 225 -7.52 15.79 24.88
N VAL A 226 -7.15 16.65 23.93
CA VAL A 226 -7.74 16.62 22.58
C VAL A 226 -6.96 15.72 21.66
N LEU A 227 -5.71 16.04 21.36
CA LEU A 227 -4.92 15.35 20.34
C LEU A 227 -4.74 13.86 20.65
N ARG A 228 -4.38 13.53 21.89
CA ARG A 228 -4.19 12.14 22.31
C ARG A 228 -5.42 11.28 22.06
N ASN A 229 -6.62 11.78 22.35
CA ASN A 229 -7.85 11.04 22.15
C ASN A 229 -8.26 11.00 20.67
N SER A 230 -8.09 12.11 19.95
CA SER A 230 -8.41 12.21 18.52
C SER A 230 -7.50 11.34 17.65
N LEU A 231 -6.28 11.07 18.07
CA LEU A 231 -5.35 10.23 17.30
C LEU A 231 -5.63 8.73 17.40
N VAL A 232 -6.42 8.26 18.37
CA VAL A 232 -6.69 6.80 18.52
C VAL A 232 -7.32 6.21 17.26
N PRO A 233 -8.44 6.74 16.72
CA PRO A 233 -9.01 6.24 15.47
C PRO A 233 -8.07 6.43 14.27
N VAL A 234 -7.34 7.54 14.23
CA VAL A 234 -6.40 7.87 13.14
C VAL A 234 -5.25 6.87 13.07
N VAL A 235 -4.60 6.58 14.21
CA VAL A 235 -3.52 5.58 14.28
C VAL A 235 -4.04 4.18 13.97
N THR A 236 -5.26 3.86 14.39
CA THR A 236 -5.90 2.59 14.04
C THR A 236 -6.11 2.49 12.53
N PHE A 237 -6.59 3.54 11.88
CA PHE A 237 -6.76 3.60 10.43
C PHE A 237 -5.41 3.44 9.70
N LEU A 238 -4.38 4.19 10.10
CA LEU A 238 -3.02 4.07 9.55
C LEU A 238 -2.45 2.66 9.74
N GLY A 239 -2.69 2.02 10.89
CA GLY A 239 -2.29 0.64 11.13
C GLY A 239 -3.02 -0.37 10.24
N CYS A 240 -4.31 -0.14 9.95
CA CYS A 240 -5.07 -0.94 8.98
C CYS A 240 -4.54 -0.74 7.56
N LEU A 241 -4.24 0.50 7.15
CA LEU A 241 -3.64 0.79 5.84
C LEU A 241 -2.30 0.07 5.65
N LEU A 242 -1.44 0.07 6.66
CA LEU A 242 -0.17 -0.64 6.59
C LEU A 242 -0.36 -2.15 6.42
N TYR A 243 -1.41 -2.71 7.02
CA TYR A 243 -1.75 -4.13 6.90
C TYR A 243 -2.41 -4.48 5.56
N THR A 244 -3.23 -3.57 5.01
CA THR A 244 -3.97 -3.75 3.75
C THR A 244 -3.34 -2.99 2.58
N SER A 245 -2.14 -2.43 2.78
CA SER A 245 -1.44 -1.68 1.73
C SER A 245 -1.25 -2.57 0.50
N ASP A 246 -1.83 -2.14 -0.62
CA ASP A 246 -1.79 -2.80 -1.93
C ASP A 246 -0.37 -2.98 -2.49
N ALA A 247 0.64 -2.59 -1.74
CA ALA A 247 2.04 -2.82 -2.07
C ALA A 247 2.42 -4.31 -2.17
N ALA A 248 1.50 -5.21 -1.77
CA ALA A 248 1.65 -6.66 -1.92
C ALA A 248 0.88 -7.21 -3.14
N ASP A 249 0.04 -6.39 -3.80
CA ASP A 249 -0.85 -6.83 -4.88
C ASP A 249 -0.31 -6.46 -6.28
N GLU A 250 0.81 -5.74 -6.40
CA GLU A 250 1.54 -5.49 -7.63
C GLU A 250 2.81 -6.37 -7.74
#